data_14665f3c4e31d9344b66ba11e83c00fa
#
_entry.id   14665f3c4e31d9344b66ba11e83c00fa
#
_cell.length_a   1.000
_cell.length_b   1.000
_cell.length_c   1.000
_cell.angle_alpha   90.00
_cell.angle_beta   90.00
_cell.angle_gamma   90.00
#
_symmetry.space_group_name_H-M   'P 1'
#
loop_
_entity.id
_entity.type
_entity.pdbx_description
1 polymer ?
#
loop_
_entity_poly.entity_id
_entity_poly.type
_entity_poly.pdbx_seq_one_letter_code
_entity_poly.pdbx_strand_id
1 'polypeptide(L)'
;MPEDSDVQPPDVYEDNADAVQEPLAPPKPKRTSRKKKEAAAPEEPVSEEVPTETTVSADTAETLSIAEEPAVEPDVPAVEEVAAPAPIPSPPRRQPRPQRGEAPVLTIRNRDDVETAEDRDDVIWHEIHNAYRTRKIITGKLGGIEQLDNRKTVAVVDYKGFRVIIPIKEMMINLGRSPSGQEYTDLMLRQNKILGNMLGADIDFIVRGIDSKTRSVVASRKEAMLRKRQIFYLDTDAAGMYRVYEGRIVQARVIAVAEKVVRVEVFGVETSILARDLAWDWIGDAHERFSVGDEVLVRILSVRRNSLEDLGIKADIKSISENTDRDNLQKCRIQGKYAGRVTDVHKGVVYVRLSNGVNAVAHSCYDYRMPGKKDDVSFAVTRLDMERGVAVGIITRIIRQNL
;
A
#
# COMPACT_ATOMS: atom_id res chain seq x y z
N MET A 1 -3.92 -80.19 23.37
CA MET A 1 -2.89 -81.25 23.10
C MET A 1 -3.02 -81.69 21.67
N PRO A 2 -1.94 -81.92 20.94
CA PRO A 2 -0.56 -81.34 20.95
C PRO A 2 -0.34 -80.55 19.63
N GLU A 3 0.71 -80.03 19.20
CA GLU A 3 2.16 -80.05 19.43
C GLU A 3 2.76 -78.84 18.70
N ASP A 4 3.62 -78.18 19.36
CA ASP A 4 4.95 -77.75 19.04
C ASP A 4 5.50 -77.92 17.66
N SER A 5 6.10 -76.86 17.16
CA SER A 5 7.38 -76.90 16.46
C SER A 5 7.97 -75.50 16.32
N ASP A 6 8.93 -75.23 17.19
CA ASP A 6 10.09 -74.40 16.99
C ASP A 6 10.72 -74.55 15.61
N VAL A 7 11.20 -73.43 15.01
CA VAL A 7 12.47 -73.37 14.31
C VAL A 7 13.02 -71.94 14.36
N GLN A 8 14.14 -71.81 15.06
CA GLN A 8 15.05 -70.66 15.10
C GLN A 8 15.91 -70.58 13.83
N PRO A 9 16.64 -69.41 13.67
CA PRO A 9 17.30 -68.99 12.44
C PRO A 9 18.71 -69.57 12.25
N PRO A 10 19.36 -69.33 11.14
CA PRO A 10 20.84 -69.31 11.17
C PRO A 10 21.44 -67.93 10.99
N ASP A 11 22.35 -67.67 11.87
CA ASP A 11 23.45 -66.73 11.86
C ASP A 11 24.45 -66.99 10.71
N VAL A 12 25.21 -65.89 10.41
CA VAL A 12 26.68 -65.90 10.39
C VAL A 12 27.41 -65.64 9.06
N TYR A 13 28.20 -64.60 9.09
CA TYR A 13 29.50 -64.22 8.47
C TYR A 13 29.48 -63.79 6.99
N GLU A 14 30.29 -62.84 6.54
CA GLU A 14 31.63 -62.39 6.93
C GLU A 14 31.95 -61.01 6.35
N ASP A 15 32.85 -60.35 7.03
CA ASP A 15 33.68 -59.24 6.66
C ASP A 15 34.17 -59.18 5.22
N ASN A 16 34.18 -57.97 4.68
CA ASN A 16 35.33 -57.53 3.91
C ASN A 16 35.48 -55.99 3.98
N ALA A 17 36.57 -55.60 4.62
CA ALA A 17 37.13 -54.29 4.61
C ALA A 17 37.72 -53.96 3.23
N ASP A 18 37.76 -52.67 2.96
CA ASP A 18 38.65 -51.87 2.12
C ASP A 18 37.99 -51.17 0.94
N ALA A 19 37.92 -49.89 1.06
CA ALA A 19 38.45 -48.89 0.13
C ALA A 19 37.76 -47.53 0.36
N VAL A 20 38.44 -46.70 1.09
CA VAL A 20 38.26 -45.23 1.12
C VAL A 20 38.40 -44.68 -0.26
N GLN A 21 37.37 -44.02 -0.77
CA GLN A 21 37.48 -43.01 -1.87
C GLN A 21 36.77 -41.75 -1.47
N GLU A 22 37.58 -40.69 -1.27
CA GLU A 22 37.15 -39.30 -1.14
C GLU A 22 36.35 -38.82 -2.34
N PRO A 23 35.29 -38.00 -2.17
CA PRO A 23 34.62 -37.37 -3.29
C PRO A 23 35.43 -36.15 -3.76
N LEU A 24 35.79 -36.17 -5.02
CA LEU A 24 36.40 -35.11 -5.81
C LEU A 24 35.56 -33.82 -5.82
N ALA A 25 36.22 -32.72 -5.48
CA ALA A 25 35.69 -31.36 -5.59
C ALA A 25 35.41 -30.96 -7.06
N PRO A 26 34.41 -30.13 -7.33
CA PRO A 26 34.08 -29.66 -8.68
C PRO A 26 35.12 -28.65 -9.19
N PRO A 27 35.40 -28.62 -10.52
CA PRO A 27 36.45 -27.79 -11.09
C PRO A 27 36.08 -26.32 -11.14
N LYS A 28 37.00 -25.46 -10.75
CA LYS A 28 36.93 -23.99 -10.87
C LYS A 28 36.94 -23.57 -12.36
N PRO A 29 36.17 -22.56 -12.78
CA PRO A 29 36.20 -22.05 -14.13
C PRO A 29 37.50 -21.30 -14.43
N LYS A 30 38.11 -21.65 -15.56
CA LYS A 30 39.34 -21.04 -16.10
C LYS A 30 39.05 -19.60 -16.56
N ARG A 31 39.84 -18.69 -16.02
CA ARG A 31 39.92 -17.30 -16.38
C ARG A 31 40.67 -17.16 -17.74
N THR A 32 39.94 -16.89 -18.82
CA THR A 32 40.56 -16.54 -20.09
C THR A 32 40.93 -15.06 -20.12
N SER A 33 42.20 -14.80 -20.23
CA SER A 33 42.81 -13.51 -20.46
C SER A 33 42.46 -12.98 -21.84
N ARG A 34 41.83 -11.82 -21.91
CA ARG A 34 41.56 -11.12 -23.17
C ARG A 34 42.72 -10.19 -23.52
N LYS A 35 43.41 -10.54 -24.56
CA LYS A 35 44.49 -9.78 -25.21
C LYS A 35 43.95 -8.47 -25.77
N LYS A 36 44.61 -7.39 -25.41
CA LYS A 36 44.50 -6.04 -25.95
C LYS A 36 44.89 -6.06 -27.42
N LYS A 37 44.06 -5.51 -28.31
CA LYS A 37 44.49 -5.07 -29.65
C LYS A 37 43.92 -3.69 -29.89
N GLU A 38 44.83 -2.82 -30.20
CA GLU A 38 44.77 -1.38 -30.40
C GLU A 38 44.42 -1.08 -31.87
N ALA A 39 43.84 0.10 -32.06
CA ALA A 39 43.83 0.96 -33.24
C ALA A 39 42.84 0.65 -34.38
N ALA A 40 41.95 1.56 -34.64
CA ALA A 40 41.90 2.54 -35.71
C ALA A 40 40.52 3.14 -35.84
N ALA A 41 40.40 4.42 -35.65
CA ALA A 41 39.42 5.25 -36.35
C ALA A 41 39.95 5.44 -37.79
N PRO A 42 39.19 5.78 -38.83
CA PRO A 42 38.47 7.05 -38.89
C PRO A 42 37.17 7.07 -39.73
N GLU A 43 36.63 8.28 -39.78
CA GLU A 43 35.85 8.94 -40.85
C GLU A 43 34.33 8.97 -40.74
N GLU A 44 33.90 10.18 -40.40
CA GLU A 44 32.67 10.80 -40.92
C GLU A 44 32.78 11.00 -42.46
N PRO A 45 31.63 11.11 -43.15
CA PRO A 45 31.29 12.40 -43.70
C PRO A 45 29.79 12.75 -43.60
N VAL A 46 29.54 14.01 -43.18
CA VAL A 46 29.16 15.20 -43.94
C VAL A 46 27.76 15.14 -44.59
N SER A 47 26.89 15.93 -43.98
CA SER A 47 26.01 17.00 -44.49
C SER A 47 25.17 16.74 -45.74
N GLU A 48 23.89 17.12 -45.62
CA GLU A 48 23.13 18.00 -46.53
C GLU A 48 21.75 18.19 -45.94
N GLU A 49 21.49 19.36 -45.48
CA GLU A 49 20.88 20.55 -46.07
C GLU A 49 19.35 20.54 -46.03
N VAL A 50 18.90 21.57 -45.36
CA VAL A 50 17.57 22.17 -45.30
C VAL A 50 17.24 22.75 -46.68
N PRO A 51 15.96 22.82 -47.05
CA PRO A 51 15.48 24.15 -47.37
C PRO A 51 14.17 24.56 -46.65
N THR A 52 14.30 25.73 -46.16
CA THR A 52 13.39 26.81 -45.84
C THR A 52 12.28 27.07 -46.86
N GLU A 53 11.24 27.72 -46.29
CA GLU A 53 10.29 28.67 -46.86
C GLU A 53 9.07 28.13 -47.59
N THR A 54 7.90 28.55 -47.16
CA THR A 54 7.25 29.79 -47.59
C THR A 54 6.00 30.08 -46.74
N THR A 55 5.99 31.20 -46.07
CA THR A 55 4.96 32.17 -45.78
C THR A 55 3.74 32.16 -46.73
N VAL A 56 2.56 32.51 -46.19
CA VAL A 56 1.65 33.64 -46.57
C VAL A 56 0.35 33.51 -45.73
N SER A 57 0.14 34.41 -44.80
CA SER A 57 -0.81 35.54 -44.75
C SER A 57 -2.26 35.19 -44.62
N ALA A 58 -2.74 35.63 -43.50
CA ALA A 58 -3.62 36.77 -43.28
C ALA A 58 -5.14 36.54 -43.46
N ASP A 59 -5.76 37.03 -42.41
CA ASP A 59 -7.02 37.81 -42.38
C ASP A 59 -8.28 37.01 -42.06
N THR A 60 -8.90 37.25 -40.95
CA THR A 60 -9.88 38.28 -40.72
C THR A 60 -10.34 38.24 -39.24
N ALA A 61 -10.25 39.38 -38.62
CA ALA A 61 -10.83 39.71 -37.34
C ALA A 61 -12.35 39.79 -37.45
N GLU A 62 -13.06 39.32 -36.46
CA GLU A 62 -14.34 39.91 -36.08
C GLU A 62 -14.50 39.98 -34.59
N THR A 63 -14.41 41.17 -34.13
CA THR A 63 -14.65 41.72 -32.82
C THR A 63 -16.16 41.75 -32.56
N LEU A 64 -16.64 41.13 -31.52
CA LEU A 64 -17.88 41.50 -30.88
C LEU A 64 -17.67 41.73 -29.40
N SER A 65 -17.52 43.01 -29.08
CA SER A 65 -17.68 43.58 -27.76
C SER A 65 -19.13 43.53 -27.34
N ILE A 66 -19.42 43.02 -26.15
CA ILE A 66 -20.68 43.32 -25.46
C ILE A 66 -20.34 43.85 -24.07
N ALA A 67 -20.87 45.02 -23.86
CA ALA A 67 -20.75 45.98 -22.80
C ALA A 67 -20.95 45.45 -21.39
N GLU A 68 -20.16 46.06 -20.50
CA GLU A 68 -20.42 46.23 -19.06
C GLU A 68 -21.71 46.98 -18.81
N GLU A 69 -22.53 46.46 -17.91
CA GLU A 69 -23.53 47.27 -17.19
C GLU A 69 -23.15 47.41 -15.72
N PRO A 70 -23.25 48.60 -15.17
CA PRO A 70 -22.82 48.87 -13.77
C PRO A 70 -23.94 48.54 -12.77
N ALA A 71 -23.53 47.97 -11.65
CA ALA A 71 -24.36 47.71 -10.50
C ALA A 71 -24.87 49.03 -9.89
N VAL A 72 -26.15 49.15 -9.69
CA VAL A 72 -26.82 50.19 -8.95
C VAL A 72 -27.01 49.72 -7.52
N GLU A 73 -26.39 50.45 -6.58
CA GLU A 73 -26.70 50.36 -5.15
C GLU A 73 -28.01 51.11 -4.86
N PRO A 74 -28.91 50.60 -4.05
CA PRO A 74 -29.99 51.39 -3.51
C PRO A 74 -29.58 52.00 -2.16
N ASP A 75 -29.65 53.32 -2.15
CA ASP A 75 -29.63 54.30 -1.07
C ASP A 75 -30.64 53.95 0.03
N VAL A 76 -30.20 53.96 1.29
CA VAL A 76 -31.06 53.79 2.47
C VAL A 76 -31.16 55.15 3.19
N PRO A 77 -32.36 55.73 3.29
CA PRO A 77 -32.48 56.99 4.04
C PRO A 77 -32.47 56.76 5.57
N ALA A 78 -31.71 57.58 6.25
CA ALA A 78 -31.65 57.69 7.69
C ALA A 78 -33.03 58.06 8.27
N VAL A 79 -33.47 57.32 9.29
CA VAL A 79 -34.65 57.67 10.06
C VAL A 79 -34.23 58.12 11.47
N GLU A 80 -34.72 59.28 11.82
CA GLU A 80 -34.56 60.02 13.05
C GLU A 80 -34.84 59.23 14.33
N GLU A 81 -34.00 59.53 15.32
CA GLU A 81 -34.08 59.11 16.70
C GLU A 81 -35.27 59.82 17.40
N VAL A 82 -36.28 59.10 17.82
CA VAL A 82 -37.36 59.56 18.68
C VAL A 82 -37.28 58.89 20.04
N ALA A 83 -37.20 59.74 21.06
CA ALA A 83 -37.05 59.44 22.49
C ALA A 83 -38.07 58.42 23.02
N ALA A 84 -37.61 57.55 23.90
CA ALA A 84 -38.40 56.54 24.60
C ALA A 84 -39.23 57.17 25.74
N PRO A 85 -40.49 56.67 25.93
CA PRO A 85 -41.23 56.94 27.17
C PRO A 85 -40.94 55.79 28.20
N ALA A 86 -41.01 56.21 29.50
CA ALA A 86 -40.67 55.41 30.68
C ALA A 86 -41.46 54.08 30.84
N PRO A 87 -40.88 53.12 31.57
CA PRO A 87 -41.44 51.75 31.63
C PRO A 87 -42.63 51.66 32.60
N ILE A 88 -43.69 51.04 32.09
CA ILE A 88 -44.87 50.61 32.90
C ILE A 88 -44.50 49.29 33.61
N PRO A 89 -44.82 49.09 34.89
CA PRO A 89 -44.49 47.85 35.59
C PRO A 89 -45.28 46.68 35.06
N SER A 90 -44.55 45.67 34.60
CA SER A 90 -45.09 44.42 34.05
C SER A 90 -45.71 43.55 35.14
N PRO A 91 -46.83 42.87 34.87
CA PRO A 91 -47.41 41.93 35.82
C PRO A 91 -46.52 40.68 35.98
N PRO A 92 -46.60 39.96 37.12
CA PRO A 92 -45.68 38.86 37.42
C PRO A 92 -45.75 37.77 36.36
N ARG A 93 -44.63 37.49 35.79
CA ARG A 93 -44.40 36.46 34.73
C ARG A 93 -44.78 35.10 35.30
N ARG A 94 -45.94 34.53 34.91
CA ARG A 94 -46.29 33.14 35.17
C ARG A 94 -45.18 32.26 34.54
N GLN A 95 -44.55 31.43 35.40
CA GLN A 95 -43.60 30.44 34.93
C GLN A 95 -44.30 29.55 33.90
N PRO A 96 -43.69 29.32 32.72
CA PRO A 96 -44.27 28.40 31.75
C PRO A 96 -44.33 27.03 32.39
N ARG A 97 -45.50 26.42 32.39
CA ARG A 97 -45.64 25.00 32.66
C ARG A 97 -44.70 24.21 31.75
N PRO A 98 -43.98 23.19 32.24
CA PRO A 98 -43.20 22.36 31.39
C PRO A 98 -44.11 21.81 30.27
N GLN A 99 -43.87 22.24 29.05
CA GLN A 99 -44.53 21.65 27.90
C GLN A 99 -44.06 20.22 27.88
N ARG A 100 -44.99 19.29 28.01
CA ARG A 100 -44.80 17.89 27.71
C ARG A 100 -44.22 17.88 26.29
N GLY A 101 -42.92 17.58 26.18
CA GLY A 101 -42.27 17.53 24.88
C GLY A 101 -43.13 16.62 24.00
N GLU A 102 -43.62 17.21 22.92
CA GLU A 102 -44.24 16.40 21.87
C GLU A 102 -43.21 15.37 21.47
N ALA A 103 -43.54 14.10 21.62
CA ALA A 103 -42.71 13.02 21.14
C ALA A 103 -42.42 13.27 19.65
N PRO A 104 -41.17 13.13 19.18
CA PRO A 104 -40.83 13.36 17.80
C PRO A 104 -41.76 12.50 16.92
N VAL A 105 -42.27 13.10 15.83
CA VAL A 105 -43.17 12.43 14.92
C VAL A 105 -42.40 11.22 14.31
N LEU A 106 -42.89 10.02 14.60
CA LEU A 106 -42.39 8.79 13.99
C LEU A 106 -42.73 8.81 12.49
N THR A 107 -41.71 8.89 11.66
CA THR A 107 -41.87 8.85 10.21
C THR A 107 -41.60 7.45 9.67
N ILE A 108 -42.26 7.08 8.56
CA ILE A 108 -42.05 5.77 7.90
C ILE A 108 -40.59 5.56 7.47
N ARG A 109 -39.77 6.61 7.52
CA ARG A 109 -38.32 6.57 7.16
C ARG A 109 -37.43 6.12 8.33
N ASN A 110 -37.90 6.07 9.53
CA ASN A 110 -37.17 5.55 10.71
C ASN A 110 -37.18 4.02 10.71
N ARG A 111 -36.66 3.45 9.63
CA ARG A 111 -36.57 1.99 9.49
C ARG A 111 -35.65 1.38 10.54
N ASP A 112 -34.62 2.12 10.92
CA ASP A 112 -33.59 1.69 11.87
C ASP A 112 -34.16 1.47 13.30
N ASP A 113 -35.29 2.13 13.63
CA ASP A 113 -35.95 1.99 14.95
C ASP A 113 -36.80 0.71 15.06
N VAL A 114 -37.11 0.06 13.92
CA VAL A 114 -38.00 -1.12 13.86
C VAL A 114 -37.19 -2.39 13.55
N GLU A 115 -36.00 -2.28 12.91
CA GLU A 115 -35.17 -3.42 12.54
C GLU A 115 -34.48 -4.01 13.78
N THR A 116 -34.80 -5.28 14.09
CA THR A 116 -34.10 -6.04 15.12
C THR A 116 -32.70 -6.44 14.64
N ALA A 117 -31.83 -6.86 15.58
CA ALA A 117 -30.50 -7.41 15.21
C ALA A 117 -30.65 -8.67 14.33
N GLU A 118 -31.67 -9.48 14.58
CA GLU A 118 -32.00 -10.70 13.83
C GLU A 118 -32.37 -10.34 12.36
N ASP A 119 -33.18 -9.31 12.15
CA ASP A 119 -33.56 -8.86 10.81
C ASP A 119 -32.33 -8.39 9.99
N ARG A 120 -31.41 -7.69 10.65
CA ARG A 120 -30.14 -7.26 10.01
C ARG A 120 -29.28 -8.47 9.64
N ASP A 121 -29.15 -9.43 10.53
CA ASP A 121 -28.40 -10.66 10.29
C ASP A 121 -29.00 -11.47 9.13
N ASP A 122 -30.31 -11.55 9.04
CA ASP A 122 -31.00 -12.25 7.97
C ASP A 122 -30.81 -11.53 6.62
N VAL A 123 -30.81 -10.20 6.57
CA VAL A 123 -30.49 -9.43 5.35
C VAL A 123 -29.06 -9.73 4.89
N ILE A 124 -28.08 -9.73 5.79
CA ILE A 124 -26.69 -10.05 5.46
C ILE A 124 -26.57 -11.51 4.99
N TRP A 125 -27.28 -12.42 5.65
CA TRP A 125 -27.31 -13.82 5.27
C TRP A 125 -27.87 -14.04 3.86
N HIS A 126 -28.93 -13.33 3.49
CA HIS A 126 -29.45 -13.30 2.13
C HIS A 126 -28.45 -12.71 1.11
N GLU A 127 -27.70 -11.67 1.51
CA GLU A 127 -26.62 -11.12 0.68
C GLU A 127 -25.54 -12.17 0.40
N ILE A 128 -25.12 -12.94 1.41
CA ILE A 128 -24.16 -14.04 1.28
C ILE A 128 -24.70 -15.12 0.34
N HIS A 129 -25.95 -15.52 0.49
CA HIS A 129 -26.61 -16.49 -0.40
C HIS A 129 -26.68 -16.00 -1.85
N ASN A 130 -26.99 -14.73 -2.06
CA ASN A 130 -27.01 -14.12 -3.39
C ASN A 130 -25.58 -14.09 -3.96
N ALA A 131 -24.56 -13.70 -3.17
CA ALA A 131 -23.16 -13.71 -3.60
C ALA A 131 -22.70 -15.13 -3.98
N TYR A 132 -23.11 -16.15 -3.25
CA TYR A 132 -22.83 -17.55 -3.59
C TYR A 132 -23.45 -17.94 -4.93
N ARG A 133 -24.73 -17.64 -5.15
CA ARG A 133 -25.45 -18.01 -6.37
C ARG A 133 -24.90 -17.26 -7.59
N THR A 134 -24.59 -15.98 -7.46
CA THR A 134 -24.11 -15.12 -8.55
C THR A 134 -22.60 -15.15 -8.73
N ARG A 135 -21.88 -15.84 -7.84
CA ARG A 135 -20.41 -15.82 -7.79
C ARG A 135 -19.83 -14.40 -7.69
N LYS A 136 -20.55 -13.49 -7.03
CA LYS A 136 -20.12 -12.12 -6.83
C LYS A 136 -18.91 -12.07 -5.89
N ILE A 137 -17.96 -11.21 -6.21
CA ILE A 137 -16.84 -10.89 -5.31
C ILE A 137 -17.38 -10.01 -4.19
N ILE A 138 -17.14 -10.41 -2.95
CA ILE A 138 -17.44 -9.63 -1.75
C ILE A 138 -16.16 -9.45 -0.94
N THR A 139 -16.14 -8.43 -0.07
CA THR A 139 -14.96 -8.02 0.69
C THR A 139 -15.25 -8.11 2.17
N GLY A 140 -14.35 -8.73 2.92
CA GLY A 140 -14.42 -8.80 4.38
C GLY A 140 -13.04 -8.62 5.00
N LYS A 141 -12.99 -8.45 6.31
CA LYS A 141 -11.77 -8.18 7.06
C LYS A 141 -11.13 -9.46 7.57
N LEU A 142 -9.84 -9.65 7.34
CA LEU A 142 -9.11 -10.80 7.87
C LEU A 142 -8.95 -10.66 9.39
N GLY A 143 -9.78 -11.42 10.14
CA GLY A 143 -9.85 -11.34 11.60
C GLY A 143 -8.91 -12.29 12.32
N GLY A 144 -8.56 -13.44 11.71
CA GLY A 144 -7.75 -14.43 12.40
C GLY A 144 -7.25 -15.57 11.52
N ILE A 145 -6.41 -16.39 12.11
CA ILE A 145 -5.87 -17.62 11.54
C ILE A 145 -6.15 -18.73 12.52
N GLU A 146 -6.79 -19.77 12.09
CA GLU A 146 -7.13 -20.91 12.93
C GLU A 146 -6.56 -22.21 12.35
N GLN A 147 -6.29 -23.15 13.22
CA GLN A 147 -5.90 -24.49 12.82
C GLN A 147 -7.04 -25.45 13.18
N LEU A 148 -7.56 -26.15 12.16
CA LEU A 148 -8.57 -27.17 12.34
C LEU A 148 -7.96 -28.44 12.96
N ASP A 149 -8.80 -29.33 13.54
CA ASP A 149 -8.41 -30.61 14.16
C ASP A 149 -7.55 -31.49 13.23
N ASN A 150 -7.75 -31.38 11.92
CA ASN A 150 -6.96 -32.07 10.90
C ASN A 150 -5.60 -31.40 10.55
N ARG A 151 -5.13 -30.48 11.40
CA ARG A 151 -3.90 -29.66 11.22
C ARG A 151 -3.90 -28.79 9.96
N LYS A 152 -5.05 -28.55 9.36
CA LYS A 152 -5.16 -27.62 8.23
C LYS A 152 -5.37 -26.20 8.74
N THR A 153 -4.54 -25.28 8.28
CA THR A 153 -4.67 -23.86 8.57
C THR A 153 -5.77 -23.25 7.70
N VAL A 154 -6.59 -22.43 8.30
CA VAL A 154 -7.63 -21.64 7.64
C VAL A 154 -7.53 -20.18 8.06
N ALA A 155 -7.81 -19.29 7.15
CA ALA A 155 -7.99 -17.87 7.43
C ALA A 155 -9.48 -17.63 7.76
N VAL A 156 -9.72 -16.85 8.78
CA VAL A 156 -11.06 -16.44 9.20
C VAL A 156 -11.25 -14.98 8.85
N VAL A 157 -12.20 -14.73 7.96
CA VAL A 157 -12.58 -13.39 7.50
C VAL A 157 -13.92 -13.02 8.12
N ASP A 158 -13.99 -11.83 8.70
CA ASP A 158 -15.24 -11.26 9.17
C ASP A 158 -15.94 -10.54 8.01
N TYR A 159 -17.16 -10.92 7.75
CA TYR A 159 -18.04 -10.27 6.80
C TYR A 159 -19.30 -9.77 7.50
N LYS A 160 -19.31 -8.51 7.90
CA LYS A 160 -20.45 -7.89 8.59
C LYS A 160 -20.96 -8.70 9.80
N GLY A 161 -20.03 -9.30 10.58
CA GLY A 161 -20.36 -10.16 11.73
C GLY A 161 -20.46 -11.66 11.39
N PHE A 162 -20.48 -12.05 10.12
CA PHE A 162 -20.47 -13.46 9.72
C PHE A 162 -19.05 -13.98 9.53
N ARG A 163 -18.81 -15.16 10.08
CA ARG A 163 -17.54 -15.85 9.97
C ARG A 163 -17.43 -16.55 8.62
N VAL A 164 -16.45 -16.15 7.81
CA VAL A 164 -16.11 -16.76 6.53
C VAL A 164 -14.78 -17.47 6.63
N ILE A 165 -14.75 -18.74 6.28
CA ILE A 165 -13.57 -19.60 6.35
C ILE A 165 -12.94 -19.72 4.97
N ILE A 166 -11.65 -19.39 4.86
CA ILE A 166 -10.87 -19.53 3.62
C ILE A 166 -9.72 -20.50 3.89
N PRO A 167 -9.71 -21.71 3.27
CA PRO A 167 -8.58 -22.61 3.40
C PRO A 167 -7.29 -21.99 2.86
N ILE A 168 -6.15 -22.29 3.46
CA ILE A 168 -4.86 -21.68 3.07
C ILE A 168 -4.54 -21.86 1.58
N LYS A 169 -4.94 -22.98 0.98
CA LYS A 169 -4.79 -23.25 -0.45
C LYS A 169 -5.61 -22.31 -1.34
N GLU A 170 -6.68 -21.76 -0.80
CA GLU A 170 -7.58 -20.80 -1.46
C GLU A 170 -7.27 -19.33 -1.08
N MET A 171 -6.27 -19.10 -0.22
CA MET A 171 -5.82 -17.76 0.14
C MET A 171 -4.81 -17.17 -0.84
N MET A 172 -3.98 -17.99 -1.46
CA MET A 172 -2.86 -17.56 -2.31
C MET A 172 -2.87 -18.26 -3.66
N ILE A 173 -2.44 -17.55 -4.72
CA ILE A 173 -2.37 -18.12 -6.08
C ILE A 173 -1.16 -19.06 -6.20
N ASN A 174 0.02 -18.62 -5.74
CA ASN A 174 1.27 -19.36 -5.90
C ASN A 174 1.70 -20.01 -4.58
N LEU A 175 1.16 -21.18 -4.31
CA LEU A 175 1.56 -22.00 -3.15
C LEU A 175 2.79 -22.87 -3.42
N GLY A 176 3.23 -22.96 -4.69
CA GLY A 176 4.21 -23.95 -5.12
C GLY A 176 3.64 -25.38 -5.17
N ARG A 177 4.43 -26.34 -5.63
CA ARG A 177 4.11 -27.76 -5.48
C ARG A 177 4.16 -28.11 -4.00
N SER A 178 3.23 -28.93 -3.54
CA SER A 178 3.23 -29.40 -2.16
C SER A 178 4.46 -30.28 -1.93
N PRO A 179 5.51 -29.77 -1.25
CA PRO A 179 6.66 -30.60 -0.93
C PRO A 179 6.28 -31.62 0.15
N SER A 180 7.05 -32.66 0.30
CA SER A 180 6.87 -33.68 1.35
C SER A 180 7.88 -33.47 2.48
N GLY A 181 7.50 -33.89 3.69
CA GLY A 181 8.41 -33.88 4.84
C GLY A 181 8.71 -32.50 5.42
N GLN A 182 9.98 -32.23 5.71
CA GLN A 182 10.44 -31.03 6.40
C GLN A 182 10.17 -29.75 5.60
N GLU A 183 10.30 -29.81 4.28
CA GLU A 183 9.94 -28.70 3.38
C GLU A 183 8.47 -28.29 3.47
N TYR A 184 7.59 -29.22 3.80
CA TYR A 184 6.17 -28.92 4.01
C TYR A 184 5.94 -28.10 5.29
N THR A 185 6.65 -28.41 6.36
CA THR A 185 6.54 -27.65 7.62
C THR A 185 7.08 -26.24 7.46
N ASP A 186 8.19 -26.07 6.75
CA ASP A 186 8.78 -24.75 6.47
C ASP A 186 7.87 -23.92 5.58
N LEU A 187 7.24 -24.54 4.58
CA LEU A 187 6.24 -23.89 3.73
C LEU A 187 5.04 -23.41 4.56
N MET A 188 4.52 -24.27 5.45
CA MET A 188 3.39 -23.92 6.33
C MET A 188 3.74 -22.76 7.28
N LEU A 189 4.92 -22.80 7.90
CA LEU A 189 5.40 -21.72 8.76
C LEU A 189 5.52 -20.41 8.00
N ARG A 190 6.06 -20.46 6.79
CA ARG A 190 6.17 -19.27 5.92
C ARG A 190 4.79 -18.72 5.54
N GLN A 191 3.86 -19.59 5.21
CA GLN A 191 2.49 -19.19 4.87
C GLN A 191 1.75 -18.58 6.06
N ASN A 192 1.87 -19.19 7.24
CA ASN A 192 1.29 -18.65 8.47
C ASN A 192 1.88 -17.27 8.82
N LYS A 193 3.19 -17.07 8.61
CA LYS A 193 3.82 -15.76 8.79
C LYS A 193 3.29 -14.71 7.80
N ILE A 194 3.10 -15.08 6.55
CA ILE A 194 2.51 -14.19 5.53
C ILE A 194 1.08 -13.80 5.93
N LEU A 195 0.26 -14.78 6.31
CA LEU A 195 -1.11 -14.52 6.78
C LEU A 195 -1.14 -13.66 8.05
N GLY A 196 -0.23 -13.92 9.00
CA GLY A 196 -0.12 -13.12 10.22
C GLY A 196 0.16 -11.65 9.94
N ASN A 197 0.98 -11.36 8.92
CA ASN A 197 1.26 -9.99 8.50
C ASN A 197 0.08 -9.32 7.78
N MET A 198 -0.93 -10.10 7.35
CA MET A 198 -2.13 -9.61 6.67
C MET A 198 -3.33 -9.44 7.61
N LEU A 199 -3.18 -9.72 8.90
CA LEU A 199 -4.27 -9.54 9.86
C LEU A 199 -4.79 -8.11 9.85
N GLY A 200 -6.11 -7.95 9.76
CA GLY A 200 -6.77 -6.66 9.62
C GLY A 200 -6.92 -6.15 8.19
N ALA A 201 -6.34 -6.85 7.19
CA ALA A 201 -6.50 -6.48 5.78
C ALA A 201 -7.90 -6.79 5.26
N ASP A 202 -8.38 -5.95 4.34
CA ASP A 202 -9.59 -6.23 3.59
C ASP A 202 -9.29 -7.24 2.48
N ILE A 203 -10.00 -8.37 2.53
CA ILE A 203 -9.82 -9.51 1.63
C ILE A 203 -11.04 -9.65 0.72
N ASP A 204 -10.78 -9.69 -0.58
CA ASP A 204 -11.81 -9.99 -1.57
C ASP A 204 -11.92 -11.50 -1.77
N PHE A 205 -13.13 -12.03 -1.76
CA PHE A 205 -13.36 -13.46 -1.90
C PHE A 205 -14.65 -13.77 -2.65
N ILE A 206 -14.75 -15.01 -3.12
CA ILE A 206 -15.95 -15.59 -3.72
C ILE A 206 -16.41 -16.74 -2.83
N VAL A 207 -17.69 -16.74 -2.48
CA VAL A 207 -18.28 -17.81 -1.68
C VAL A 207 -18.34 -19.10 -2.49
N ARG A 208 -17.80 -20.17 -1.93
CA ARG A 208 -17.75 -21.52 -2.53
C ARG A 208 -18.79 -22.46 -1.98
N GLY A 209 -19.12 -22.31 -0.73
CA GLY A 209 -20.09 -23.15 -0.03
C GLY A 209 -20.66 -22.47 1.18
N ILE A 210 -21.90 -22.83 1.52
CA ILE A 210 -22.64 -22.31 2.66
C ILE A 210 -23.22 -23.50 3.41
N ASP A 211 -23.00 -23.53 4.72
CA ASP A 211 -23.70 -24.45 5.62
C ASP A 211 -24.75 -23.65 6.39
N SER A 212 -26.01 -23.85 6.00
CA SER A 212 -27.15 -23.14 6.62
C SER A 212 -27.42 -23.59 8.06
N LYS A 213 -26.95 -24.78 8.46
CA LYS A 213 -27.16 -25.28 9.83
C LYS A 213 -26.26 -24.60 10.84
N THR A 214 -24.99 -24.45 10.48
CA THR A 214 -23.97 -23.84 11.32
C THR A 214 -23.77 -22.35 11.03
N ARG A 215 -24.49 -21.79 10.06
CA ARG A 215 -24.29 -20.44 9.50
C ARG A 215 -22.83 -20.17 9.15
N SER A 216 -22.10 -21.22 8.71
CA SER A 216 -20.71 -21.10 8.30
C SER A 216 -20.57 -20.98 6.78
N VAL A 217 -19.61 -20.19 6.35
CA VAL A 217 -19.35 -19.87 4.94
C VAL A 217 -17.93 -20.27 4.58
N VAL A 218 -17.78 -21.01 3.49
CA VAL A 218 -16.47 -21.35 2.93
C VAL A 218 -16.27 -20.56 1.64
N ALA A 219 -15.11 -19.91 1.52
CA ALA A 219 -14.82 -19.02 0.41
C ALA A 219 -13.43 -19.23 -0.18
N SER A 220 -13.16 -18.58 -1.31
CA SER A 220 -11.88 -18.57 -2.02
C SER A 220 -11.47 -17.14 -2.36
N ARG A 221 -10.32 -16.70 -1.83
CA ARG A 221 -9.65 -15.48 -2.25
C ARG A 221 -8.97 -15.68 -3.61
N LYS A 222 -8.35 -16.85 -3.81
CA LYS A 222 -7.66 -17.18 -5.07
C LYS A 222 -8.58 -16.98 -6.28
N GLU A 223 -9.82 -17.45 -6.22
CA GLU A 223 -10.79 -17.28 -7.31
C GLU A 223 -11.15 -15.82 -7.55
N ALA A 224 -11.33 -15.04 -6.49
CA ALA A 224 -11.59 -13.60 -6.60
C ALA A 224 -10.42 -12.87 -7.25
N MET A 225 -9.18 -13.18 -6.83
CA MET A 225 -7.97 -12.61 -7.41
C MET A 225 -7.85 -12.95 -8.91
N LEU A 226 -8.03 -14.22 -9.29
CA LEU A 226 -7.94 -14.65 -10.68
C LEU A 226 -9.00 -13.95 -11.53
N ARG A 227 -10.23 -13.84 -11.04
CA ARG A 227 -11.30 -13.13 -11.75
C ARG A 227 -10.99 -11.63 -11.93
N LYS A 228 -10.45 -10.98 -10.89
CA LYS A 228 -10.01 -9.58 -11.01
C LYS A 228 -8.86 -9.44 -12.00
N ARG A 229 -7.87 -10.35 -11.98
CA ARG A 229 -6.76 -10.34 -12.94
C ARG A 229 -7.26 -10.44 -14.38
N GLN A 230 -8.20 -11.34 -14.64
CA GLN A 230 -8.81 -11.48 -15.96
C GLN A 230 -9.42 -10.16 -16.43
N ILE A 231 -10.30 -9.56 -15.62
CA ILE A 231 -11.06 -8.36 -15.98
C ILE A 231 -10.18 -7.11 -16.14
N PHE A 232 -9.17 -6.95 -15.27
CA PHE A 232 -8.42 -5.69 -15.21
C PHE A 232 -7.13 -5.69 -16.03
N TYR A 233 -6.53 -6.87 -16.26
CA TYR A 233 -5.22 -6.97 -16.89
C TYR A 233 -5.20 -7.72 -18.22
N LEU A 234 -6.16 -8.61 -18.47
CA LEU A 234 -6.19 -9.45 -19.68
C LEU A 234 -7.34 -9.11 -20.62
N ASP A 235 -8.50 -8.75 -20.07
CA ASP A 235 -9.62 -8.29 -20.89
C ASP A 235 -9.39 -6.86 -21.36
N THR A 236 -9.64 -6.62 -22.65
CA THR A 236 -9.58 -5.29 -23.26
C THR A 236 -10.98 -4.68 -23.34
N ASP A 237 -11.05 -3.37 -23.31
CA ASP A 237 -12.27 -2.62 -23.58
C ASP A 237 -12.62 -2.57 -25.10
N ALA A 238 -13.68 -1.88 -25.45
CA ALA A 238 -14.11 -1.72 -26.85
C ALA A 238 -13.06 -1.01 -27.72
N ALA A 239 -12.12 -0.27 -27.10
CA ALA A 239 -11.02 0.40 -27.79
C ALA A 239 -9.74 -0.47 -27.85
N GLY A 240 -9.78 -1.73 -27.36
CA GLY A 240 -8.63 -2.63 -27.32
C GLY A 240 -7.63 -2.31 -26.20
N MET A 241 -8.00 -1.47 -25.24
CA MET A 241 -7.11 -1.06 -24.15
C MET A 241 -7.35 -1.90 -22.89
N TYR A 242 -6.27 -2.25 -22.20
CA TYR A 242 -6.35 -2.87 -20.88
C TYR A 242 -6.80 -1.84 -19.83
N ARG A 243 -7.56 -2.28 -18.83
CA ARG A 243 -7.95 -1.39 -17.73
C ARG A 243 -6.78 -0.96 -16.85
N VAL A 244 -5.80 -1.84 -16.65
CA VAL A 244 -4.54 -1.51 -15.95
C VAL A 244 -3.40 -1.60 -16.94
N TYR A 245 -2.70 -0.49 -17.14
CA TYR A 245 -1.56 -0.34 -18.05
C TYR A 245 -0.44 0.51 -17.41
N GLU A 246 0.70 0.53 -18.02
CA GLU A 246 1.87 1.30 -17.55
C GLU A 246 1.61 2.81 -17.57
N GLY A 247 1.99 3.48 -16.49
CA GLY A 247 1.76 4.92 -16.28
C GLY A 247 0.41 5.25 -15.61
N ARG A 248 -0.56 4.31 -15.58
CA ARG A 248 -1.87 4.58 -14.97
C ARG A 248 -1.75 4.67 -13.44
N ILE A 249 -2.45 5.65 -12.87
CA ILE A 249 -2.64 5.76 -11.42
C ILE A 249 -3.90 4.96 -11.07
N VAL A 250 -3.79 4.10 -10.06
CA VAL A 250 -4.86 3.23 -9.58
C VAL A 250 -4.88 3.18 -8.07
N GLN A 251 -6.02 2.85 -7.50
CA GLN A 251 -6.18 2.60 -6.09
C GLN A 251 -5.71 1.18 -5.74
N ALA A 252 -4.95 1.05 -4.67
CA ALA A 252 -4.43 -0.20 -4.15
C ALA A 252 -4.76 -0.32 -2.66
N ARG A 253 -4.89 -1.54 -2.16
CA ARG A 253 -5.03 -1.81 -0.73
C ARG A 253 -3.73 -2.27 -0.12
N VAL A 254 -3.40 -1.73 1.03
CA VAL A 254 -2.26 -2.19 1.85
C VAL A 254 -2.65 -3.49 2.54
N ILE A 255 -1.98 -4.58 2.18
CA ILE A 255 -2.24 -5.92 2.75
C ILE A 255 -1.23 -6.35 3.80
N ALA A 256 -0.03 -5.76 3.80
CA ALA A 256 0.96 -5.97 4.84
C ALA A 256 1.95 -4.80 4.87
N VAL A 257 2.41 -4.46 6.06
CA VAL A 257 3.43 -3.43 6.28
C VAL A 257 4.61 -4.07 6.98
N ALA A 258 5.82 -3.71 6.56
CA ALA A 258 7.07 -4.04 7.21
C ALA A 258 7.95 -2.78 7.22
N GLU A 259 8.96 -2.75 8.06
CA GLU A 259 9.81 -1.58 8.32
C GLU A 259 10.24 -0.79 7.06
N LYS A 260 10.65 -1.50 6.01
CA LYS A 260 11.15 -0.90 4.76
C LYS A 260 10.35 -1.28 3.51
N VAL A 261 9.21 -1.96 3.67
CA VAL A 261 8.43 -2.48 2.54
C VAL A 261 6.95 -2.44 2.89
N VAL A 262 6.16 -1.93 1.97
CA VAL A 262 4.70 -2.01 2.01
C VAL A 262 4.23 -2.96 0.91
N ARG A 263 3.43 -3.96 1.28
CA ARG A 263 2.82 -4.87 0.32
C ARG A 263 1.41 -4.42 0.03
N VAL A 264 1.11 -4.24 -1.25
CA VAL A 264 -0.19 -3.77 -1.72
C VAL A 264 -0.82 -4.76 -2.69
N GLU A 265 -2.13 -4.79 -2.73
CA GLU A 265 -2.92 -5.52 -3.71
C GLU A 265 -3.59 -4.54 -4.67
N VAL A 266 -3.39 -4.76 -5.97
CA VAL A 266 -3.98 -3.98 -7.06
C VAL A 266 -4.80 -4.93 -7.92
N PHE A 267 -6.11 -4.92 -7.79
CA PHE A 267 -7.05 -5.75 -8.57
C PHE A 267 -6.63 -7.22 -8.70
N GLY A 268 -6.30 -7.85 -7.56
CA GLY A 268 -5.92 -9.27 -7.51
C GLY A 268 -4.45 -9.56 -7.81
N VAL A 269 -3.60 -8.56 -7.97
CA VAL A 269 -2.15 -8.70 -8.10
C VAL A 269 -1.47 -8.08 -6.89
N GLU A 270 -0.66 -8.86 -6.20
CA GLU A 270 0.13 -8.37 -5.07
C GLU A 270 1.48 -7.87 -5.55
N THR A 271 1.92 -6.73 -5.04
CA THR A 271 3.26 -6.17 -5.27
C THR A 271 3.83 -5.59 -3.99
N SER A 272 5.15 -5.54 -3.92
CA SER A 272 5.86 -4.95 -2.79
C SER A 272 6.52 -3.64 -3.22
N ILE A 273 6.24 -2.56 -2.50
CA ILE A 273 6.80 -1.24 -2.72
C ILE A 273 7.85 -0.98 -1.65
N LEU A 274 9.07 -0.70 -2.06
CA LEU A 274 10.16 -0.42 -1.13
C LEU A 274 10.05 0.99 -0.56
N ALA A 275 10.62 1.23 0.63
CA ALA A 275 10.59 2.54 1.30
C ALA A 275 11.04 3.71 0.39
N ARG A 276 12.02 3.50 -0.49
CA ARG A 276 12.51 4.48 -1.46
C ARG A 276 11.49 4.86 -2.55
N ASP A 277 10.48 4.03 -2.74
CA ASP A 277 9.44 4.18 -3.77
C ASP A 277 8.08 4.58 -3.16
N LEU A 278 8.03 4.73 -1.83
CA LEU A 278 6.83 5.17 -1.10
C LEU A 278 6.70 6.70 -1.07
N ALA A 279 7.82 7.41 -0.86
CA ALA A 279 7.83 8.87 -0.79
C ALA A 279 9.18 9.43 -1.25
N TRP A 280 9.22 10.76 -1.49
CA TRP A 280 10.45 11.48 -1.80
C TRP A 280 11.35 11.67 -0.57
N ASP A 281 10.75 11.81 0.60
CA ASP A 281 11.47 11.86 1.87
C ASP A 281 11.86 10.45 2.36
N TRP A 282 12.91 10.38 3.13
CA TRP A 282 13.37 9.12 3.70
C TRP A 282 12.42 8.62 4.78
N ILE A 283 11.95 7.39 4.59
CA ILE A 283 11.09 6.68 5.53
C ILE A 283 11.98 5.76 6.36
N GLY A 284 12.04 6.01 7.65
CA GLY A 284 12.75 5.16 8.61
C GLY A 284 12.00 3.87 8.88
N ASP A 285 10.70 3.98 9.11
CA ASP A 285 9.76 2.86 9.32
C ASP A 285 8.45 3.14 8.57
N ALA A 286 8.06 2.23 7.70
CA ALA A 286 6.83 2.38 6.93
C ALA A 286 5.55 2.32 7.79
N HIS A 287 5.60 1.68 8.97
CA HIS A 287 4.47 1.66 9.92
C HIS A 287 4.08 3.04 10.46
N GLU A 288 4.98 4.05 10.34
CA GLU A 288 4.65 5.42 10.74
C GLU A 288 3.66 6.13 9.79
N ARG A 289 3.50 5.59 8.58
CA ARG A 289 2.69 6.22 7.52
C ARG A 289 1.63 5.33 6.91
N PHE A 290 1.81 4.02 7.01
CA PHE A 290 0.92 3.05 6.39
C PHE A 290 0.48 2.01 7.41
N SER A 291 -0.80 1.71 7.37
CA SER A 291 -1.42 0.66 8.17
C SER A 291 -2.02 -0.42 7.26
N VAL A 292 -2.16 -1.63 7.78
CA VAL A 292 -2.83 -2.71 7.06
C VAL A 292 -4.31 -2.36 6.89
N GLY A 293 -4.82 -2.47 5.67
CA GLY A 293 -6.17 -2.08 5.31
C GLY A 293 -6.29 -0.67 4.71
N ASP A 294 -5.22 0.14 4.72
CA ASP A 294 -5.25 1.46 4.09
C ASP A 294 -5.44 1.35 2.57
N GLU A 295 -6.15 2.32 2.01
CA GLU A 295 -6.25 2.51 0.57
C GLU A 295 -5.30 3.60 0.12
N VAL A 296 -4.43 3.26 -0.83
CA VAL A 296 -3.38 4.15 -1.34
C VAL A 296 -3.45 4.27 -2.86
N LEU A 297 -3.10 5.41 -3.38
CA LEU A 297 -2.92 5.57 -4.82
C LEU A 297 -1.52 5.09 -5.19
N VAL A 298 -1.42 4.34 -6.27
CA VAL A 298 -0.16 3.86 -6.83
C VAL A 298 -0.10 4.13 -8.33
N ARG A 299 1.09 4.45 -8.84
CA ARG A 299 1.35 4.52 -10.28
C ARG A 299 1.93 3.19 -10.73
N ILE A 300 1.36 2.61 -11.77
CA ILE A 300 1.87 1.37 -12.37
C ILE A 300 3.09 1.70 -13.22
N LEU A 301 4.24 1.13 -12.87
CA LEU A 301 5.51 1.33 -13.60
C LEU A 301 5.69 0.31 -14.72
N SER A 302 5.33 -0.94 -14.47
CA SER A 302 5.38 -2.01 -15.48
C SER A 302 4.38 -3.10 -15.17
N VAL A 303 3.93 -3.79 -16.22
CA VAL A 303 2.99 -4.91 -16.14
C VAL A 303 3.56 -6.10 -16.89
N ARG A 304 3.80 -7.21 -16.18
CA ARG A 304 4.20 -8.50 -16.77
C ARG A 304 2.98 -9.38 -16.93
N ARG A 305 2.61 -9.72 -18.17
CA ARG A 305 1.43 -10.51 -18.54
C ARG A 305 1.83 -11.83 -19.17
N ASN A 306 2.40 -12.75 -18.39
CA ASN A 306 2.79 -14.07 -18.91
C ASN A 306 1.59 -15.02 -18.97
N SER A 307 0.85 -15.12 -17.86
CA SER A 307 -0.37 -15.92 -17.74
C SER A 307 -1.24 -15.36 -16.63
N LEU A 308 -2.48 -15.86 -16.53
CA LEU A 308 -3.41 -15.47 -15.47
C LEU A 308 -2.84 -15.70 -14.05
N GLU A 309 -2.07 -16.78 -13.87
CA GLU A 309 -1.43 -17.10 -12.58
C GLU A 309 -0.07 -16.38 -12.41
N ASP A 310 0.70 -16.20 -13.50
CA ASP A 310 1.98 -15.48 -13.51
C ASP A 310 1.81 -14.07 -14.07
N LEU A 311 1.07 -13.27 -13.35
CA LEU A 311 0.87 -11.85 -13.62
C LEU A 311 1.54 -11.06 -12.50
N GLY A 312 2.38 -10.10 -12.87
CA GLY A 312 3.12 -9.28 -11.93
C GLY A 312 3.11 -7.81 -12.33
N ILE A 313 3.15 -6.94 -11.35
CA ILE A 313 3.25 -5.49 -11.54
C ILE A 313 4.41 -4.93 -10.74
N LYS A 314 4.95 -3.81 -11.20
CA LYS A 314 5.76 -2.89 -10.39
C LYS A 314 4.99 -1.60 -10.27
N ALA A 315 4.95 -1.05 -9.08
CA ALA A 315 4.24 0.19 -8.78
C ALA A 315 5.03 1.02 -7.77
N ASP A 316 4.81 2.31 -7.77
CA ASP A 316 5.32 3.23 -6.77
C ASP A 316 4.23 4.20 -6.30
N ILE A 317 4.46 4.84 -5.16
CA ILE A 317 3.57 5.86 -4.60
C ILE A 317 4.18 7.24 -4.84
N LYS A 318 5.49 7.36 -4.74
CA LYS A 318 6.19 8.66 -4.78
C LYS A 318 5.99 9.43 -6.08
N SER A 319 5.88 8.74 -7.23
CA SER A 319 5.73 9.39 -8.53
C SER A 319 4.36 10.05 -8.75
N ILE A 320 3.42 9.86 -7.83
CA ILE A 320 2.11 10.53 -7.86
C ILE A 320 2.24 11.99 -7.38
N SER A 321 3.13 12.22 -6.42
CA SER A 321 3.43 13.57 -5.93
C SER A 321 4.60 14.19 -6.68
N GLU A 322 4.56 15.51 -6.86
CA GLU A 322 5.66 16.24 -7.47
C GLU A 322 6.91 16.21 -6.58
N ASN A 323 8.06 16.07 -7.23
CA ASN A 323 9.34 16.15 -6.54
C ASN A 323 9.77 17.60 -6.37
N THR A 324 9.43 18.20 -5.25
CA THR A 324 9.85 19.55 -4.88
C THR A 324 11.25 19.59 -4.22
N ASP A 325 11.86 18.43 -3.96
CA ASP A 325 13.14 18.35 -3.23
C ASP A 325 14.28 19.02 -3.99
N ARG A 326 14.32 18.92 -5.32
CA ARG A 326 15.33 19.57 -6.17
C ARG A 326 15.25 21.09 -6.13
N ASP A 327 14.05 21.64 -6.24
CA ASP A 327 13.82 23.08 -6.22
C ASP A 327 14.15 23.64 -4.82
N ASN A 328 13.79 22.92 -3.79
CA ASN A 328 14.10 23.28 -2.41
C ASN A 328 15.60 23.15 -2.13
N LEU A 329 16.30 22.15 -2.71
CA LEU A 329 17.74 22.00 -2.59
C LEU A 329 18.50 23.17 -3.21
N GLN A 330 18.05 23.67 -4.36
CA GLN A 330 18.66 24.86 -5.00
C GLN A 330 18.52 26.11 -4.14
N LYS A 331 17.46 26.20 -3.34
CA LYS A 331 17.24 27.32 -2.39
C LYS A 331 18.09 27.20 -1.12
N CYS A 332 18.72 26.03 -0.87
CA CYS A 332 19.61 25.85 0.26
C CYS A 332 20.93 26.59 0.05
N ARG A 333 21.38 27.31 1.07
CA ARG A 333 22.69 27.97 1.05
C ARG A 333 23.74 27.10 1.73
N ILE A 334 24.91 27.01 1.12
CA ILE A 334 26.09 26.41 1.76
C ILE A 334 26.43 27.24 2.97
N GLN A 335 26.83 26.59 4.09
CA GLN A 335 27.03 27.16 5.43
C GLN A 335 25.72 27.69 6.10
N GLY A 336 24.57 27.56 5.43
CA GLY A 336 23.27 27.87 6.02
C GLY A 336 22.91 26.90 7.14
N LYS A 337 22.31 27.42 8.19
CA LYS A 337 21.78 26.61 9.32
C LYS A 337 20.29 26.45 9.15
N TYR A 338 19.83 25.21 9.21
CA TYR A 338 18.42 24.84 9.08
C TYR A 338 18.01 23.98 10.26
N ALA A 339 16.79 24.18 10.74
CA ALA A 339 16.17 23.22 11.64
C ALA A 339 15.77 21.96 10.83
N GLY A 340 15.83 20.81 11.43
CA GLY A 340 15.43 19.56 10.78
C GLY A 340 15.06 18.51 11.81
N ARG A 341 14.35 17.49 11.36
CA ARG A 341 13.99 16.33 12.17
C ARG A 341 14.75 15.09 11.69
N VAL A 342 15.31 14.36 12.61
CA VAL A 342 16.00 13.08 12.32
C VAL A 342 14.97 12.05 11.91
N THR A 343 15.12 11.52 10.68
CA THR A 343 14.24 10.47 10.13
C THR A 343 14.80 9.08 10.41
N ASP A 344 16.12 8.90 10.31
CA ASP A 344 16.76 7.63 10.57
C ASP A 344 18.22 7.80 11.00
N VAL A 345 18.76 6.80 11.71
CA VAL A 345 20.18 6.74 12.08
C VAL A 345 20.70 5.35 11.71
N HIS A 346 21.66 5.29 10.80
CA HIS A 346 22.21 4.02 10.33
C HIS A 346 23.72 4.09 10.17
N LYS A 347 24.44 3.18 10.83
CA LYS A 347 25.91 3.05 10.75
C LYS A 347 26.67 4.38 10.97
N GLY A 348 26.22 5.18 11.94
CA GLY A 348 26.84 6.47 12.26
C GLY A 348 26.49 7.61 11.30
N VAL A 349 25.66 7.36 10.31
CA VAL A 349 25.10 8.38 9.42
C VAL A 349 23.70 8.76 9.91
N VAL A 350 23.48 10.06 10.08
CA VAL A 350 22.17 10.58 10.51
C VAL A 350 21.45 11.19 9.32
N TYR A 351 20.26 10.70 9.07
CA TYR A 351 19.36 11.20 8.03
C TYR A 351 18.40 12.20 8.64
N VAL A 352 18.31 13.39 8.02
CA VAL A 352 17.53 14.51 8.56
C VAL A 352 16.63 15.05 7.46
N ARG A 353 15.37 15.32 7.79
CA ARG A 353 14.46 16.10 6.97
C ARG A 353 14.51 17.55 7.43
N LEU A 354 15.02 18.45 6.61
CA LEU A 354 15.10 19.89 6.92
C LEU A 354 13.73 20.54 6.86
N SER A 355 13.55 21.64 7.57
CA SER A 355 12.29 22.39 7.64
C SER A 355 11.82 22.94 6.28
N ASN A 356 12.74 23.12 5.33
CA ASN A 356 12.44 23.50 3.95
C ASN A 356 12.09 22.32 3.04
N GLY A 357 11.94 21.12 3.61
CA GLY A 357 11.57 19.92 2.88
C GLY A 357 12.72 19.21 2.16
N VAL A 358 13.98 19.55 2.42
CA VAL A 358 15.15 18.91 1.80
C VAL A 358 15.62 17.72 2.66
N ASN A 359 15.96 16.61 2.00
CA ASN A 359 16.64 15.50 2.64
C ASN A 359 18.12 15.85 2.88
N ALA A 360 18.61 15.61 4.07
CA ALA A 360 19.97 15.92 4.46
C ALA A 360 20.66 14.72 5.12
N VAL A 361 21.99 14.67 5.00
CA VAL A 361 22.84 13.64 5.57
C VAL A 361 23.91 14.27 6.44
N ALA A 362 23.99 13.86 7.70
CA ALA A 362 25.08 14.22 8.61
C ALA A 362 25.97 13.03 8.89
N HIS A 363 27.26 13.20 8.72
CA HIS A 363 28.30 12.24 9.15
C HIS A 363 28.91 12.61 10.48
N SER A 364 28.62 13.80 11.01
CA SER A 364 29.19 14.31 12.25
C SER A 364 28.13 15.09 13.03
N CYS A 365 28.21 14.97 14.36
CA CYS A 365 27.44 15.73 15.31
C CYS A 365 28.38 16.44 16.28
N TYR A 366 28.23 17.75 16.47
CA TYR A 366 29.02 18.53 17.43
C TYR A 366 28.37 18.60 18.81
N ASP A 367 27.13 18.13 18.93
CA ASP A 367 26.50 18.00 20.25
C ASP A 367 27.15 16.79 20.99
N TYR A 368 27.28 16.91 22.30
CA TYR A 368 27.76 15.82 23.15
C TYR A 368 26.79 14.63 23.22
N ARG A 369 25.53 14.85 22.87
CA ARG A 369 24.50 13.84 22.82
C ARG A 369 24.48 13.17 21.45
N MET A 370 24.12 11.88 21.42
CA MET A 370 23.88 11.18 20.18
C MET A 370 22.47 11.50 19.66
N PRO A 371 22.32 11.93 18.41
CA PRO A 371 21.01 12.17 17.82
C PRO A 371 20.26 10.85 17.63
N GLY A 372 19.01 10.80 18.09
CA GLY A 372 18.07 9.69 17.93
C GLY A 372 17.04 9.95 16.83
N LYS A 373 16.23 8.93 16.50
CA LYS A 373 15.07 9.09 15.59
C LYS A 373 14.10 10.10 16.19
N LYS A 374 13.48 10.91 15.32
CA LYS A 374 12.49 11.96 15.66
C LYS A 374 13.05 13.15 16.45
N ASP A 375 14.34 13.20 16.72
CA ASP A 375 14.95 14.36 17.36
C ASP A 375 14.91 15.58 16.44
N ASP A 376 14.65 16.75 17.03
CA ASP A 376 14.73 18.01 16.30
C ASP A 376 16.18 18.54 16.46
N VAL A 377 16.83 18.81 15.33
CA VAL A 377 18.25 19.17 15.27
C VAL A 377 18.49 20.45 14.49
N SER A 378 19.59 21.15 14.82
CA SER A 378 20.12 22.23 13.99
C SER A 378 21.21 21.66 13.09
N PHE A 379 21.00 21.79 11.78
CA PHE A 379 21.84 21.24 10.72
C PHE A 379 22.52 22.36 9.95
N ALA A 380 23.83 22.28 9.78
CA ALA A 380 24.60 23.20 8.94
C ALA A 380 25.01 22.50 7.63
N VAL A 381 24.65 23.09 6.52
CA VAL A 381 24.94 22.57 5.18
C VAL A 381 26.38 22.83 4.83
N THR A 382 27.15 21.81 4.49
CA THR A 382 28.53 21.92 4.01
C THR A 382 28.63 21.81 2.50
N ARG A 383 27.80 20.97 1.89
CA ARG A 383 27.78 20.69 0.46
C ARG A 383 26.37 20.33 -0.01
N LEU A 384 26.06 20.68 -1.24
CA LEU A 384 24.83 20.25 -1.91
C LEU A 384 25.19 19.17 -2.94
N ASP A 385 24.55 18.01 -2.84
CA ASP A 385 24.67 16.93 -3.81
C ASP A 385 23.45 16.95 -4.73
N MET A 386 23.60 17.62 -5.87
CA MET A 386 22.51 17.80 -6.84
C MET A 386 22.13 16.51 -7.57
N GLU A 387 23.07 15.56 -7.70
CA GLU A 387 22.81 14.28 -8.35
C GLU A 387 21.90 13.40 -7.48
N ARG A 388 22.20 13.33 -6.19
CA ARG A 388 21.41 12.56 -5.23
C ARG A 388 20.21 13.32 -4.67
N GLY A 389 20.13 14.62 -4.90
CA GLY A 389 19.05 15.47 -4.37
C GLY A 389 19.11 15.66 -2.86
N VAL A 390 20.31 15.68 -2.27
CA VAL A 390 20.49 15.74 -0.81
C VAL A 390 21.46 16.84 -0.38
N ALA A 391 21.23 17.44 0.78
CA ALA A 391 22.17 18.32 1.43
C ALA A 391 23.10 17.49 2.34
N VAL A 392 24.40 17.68 2.22
CA VAL A 392 25.38 17.07 3.10
C VAL A 392 25.86 18.10 4.10
N GLY A 393 25.97 17.72 5.37
CA GLY A 393 26.38 18.65 6.41
C GLY A 393 26.64 18.01 7.76
N ILE A 394 26.55 18.83 8.78
CA ILE A 394 26.83 18.45 10.16
C ILE A 394 25.67 18.88 11.07
N ILE A 395 25.40 18.11 12.11
CA ILE A 395 24.49 18.50 13.18
C ILE A 395 25.29 19.37 14.15
N THR A 396 24.87 20.63 14.30
CA THR A 396 25.53 21.59 15.19
C THR A 396 25.07 21.44 16.65
N ARG A 397 23.79 21.13 16.84
CA ARG A 397 23.22 20.84 18.18
C ARG A 397 21.89 20.08 18.03
N ILE A 398 21.51 19.39 19.09
CA ILE A 398 20.19 18.80 19.25
C ILE A 398 19.29 19.85 19.93
N ILE A 399 18.22 20.26 19.26
CA ILE A 399 17.26 21.26 19.76
C ILE A 399 16.34 20.60 20.79
N ARG A 400 15.79 19.43 20.40
CA ARG A 400 14.87 18.66 21.23
C ARG A 400 15.10 17.18 21.00
N GLN A 401 15.25 16.42 22.07
CA GLN A 401 15.25 14.96 22.05
C GLN A 401 13.83 14.45 22.30
N ASN A 402 13.40 13.54 21.44
CA ASN A 402 12.15 12.80 21.62
C ASN A 402 12.53 11.40 22.13
N LEU A 403 12.50 11.24 23.44
CA LEU A 403 12.74 9.98 24.15
C LEU A 403 11.56 9.04 24.01
#